data_8673b450fe99a52826ef3283effde5b9
#
_entry.id   8673b450fe99a52826ef3283effde5b9
#
_cell.length_a   1.000
_cell.length_b   1.000
_cell.length_c   1.000
_cell.angle_alpha   90.00
_cell.angle_beta   90.00
_cell.angle_gamma   90.00
#
_symmetry.space_group_name_H-M   'P 1'
#
loop_
_entity.id
_entity.type
_entity.pdbx_description
1 polymer ?
#
loop_
_entity_poly.entity_id
_entity_poly.type
_entity_poly.pdbx_seq_one_letter_code
_entity_poly.pdbx_strand_id
1 'polypeptide(L)'
;MSNPRAFKLLVDYIVKYAKEHPEVDILHIWMSDGSNNRCECDGCRQKLPSDWYVDLLNALDAELEKEGLPTKLVFLIYVDLLWAPEQSRLNNPDRFILMFAPISRNYRQSLLEGTMGPATEEPRPFELNRNVFPRSTAVNVHYLKEWQKIFTGDGFTFDYHFLWKPSIIEPTGLFIADILYRDIVGTERLGLKGIVNCQVQRYFFPTGLAMEVSGQAMGDKS
;
A
#
# COMPACT_ATOMS: atom_id res chain seq x y z
N MET A 1 -8.36 -17.45 -5.17
CA MET A 1 -7.07 -17.89 -4.57
C MET A 1 -7.12 -19.34 -4.10
N SER A 2 -8.25 -19.86 -3.62
CA SER A 2 -8.39 -21.26 -3.14
C SER A 2 -8.26 -22.36 -4.22
N ASN A 3 -8.23 -22.02 -5.51
CA ASN A 3 -8.00 -23.00 -6.57
C ASN A 3 -6.48 -23.27 -6.72
N PRO A 4 -5.97 -24.49 -6.39
CA PRO A 4 -4.54 -24.78 -6.36
C PRO A 4 -3.87 -24.64 -7.74
N ARG A 5 -4.59 -25.00 -8.82
CA ARG A 5 -4.07 -24.89 -10.19
C ARG A 5 -3.90 -23.43 -10.60
N ALA A 6 -4.90 -22.58 -10.32
CA ALA A 6 -4.83 -21.16 -10.63
C ALA A 6 -3.74 -20.47 -9.79
N PHE A 7 -3.63 -20.83 -8.51
CA PHE A 7 -2.60 -20.32 -7.61
C PHE A 7 -1.20 -20.65 -8.13
N LYS A 8 -0.98 -21.95 -8.48
CA LYS A 8 0.30 -22.39 -9.03
C LYS A 8 0.65 -21.69 -10.34
N LEU A 9 -0.30 -21.56 -11.26
CA LEU A 9 -0.08 -20.84 -12.53
C LEU A 9 0.33 -19.39 -12.32
N LEU A 10 -0.24 -18.71 -11.33
CA LEU A 10 0.13 -17.33 -10.99
C LEU A 10 1.56 -17.26 -10.47
N VAL A 11 1.93 -18.16 -9.55
CA VAL A 11 3.31 -18.24 -9.04
C VAL A 11 4.30 -18.51 -10.17
N ASP A 12 4.04 -19.54 -10.97
CA ASP A 12 4.91 -19.95 -12.10
C ASP A 12 5.11 -18.78 -13.09
N TYR A 13 4.04 -18.02 -13.39
CA TYR A 13 4.12 -16.89 -14.31
C TYR A 13 4.99 -15.74 -13.77
N ILE A 14 4.82 -15.39 -12.50
CA ILE A 14 5.59 -14.31 -11.86
C ILE A 14 7.06 -14.68 -11.75
N VAL A 15 7.36 -15.91 -11.33
CA VAL A 15 8.75 -16.41 -11.25
C VAL A 15 9.39 -16.47 -12.63
N LYS A 16 8.66 -16.92 -13.65
CA LYS A 16 9.12 -16.91 -15.05
C LYS A 16 9.46 -15.48 -15.47
N TYR A 17 8.59 -14.50 -15.19
CA TYR A 17 8.84 -13.10 -15.50
C TYR A 17 10.14 -12.62 -14.86
N ALA A 18 10.35 -12.88 -13.56
CA ALA A 18 11.57 -12.50 -12.86
C ALA A 18 12.83 -13.11 -13.48
N LYS A 19 12.74 -14.36 -13.96
CA LYS A 19 13.85 -15.03 -14.68
C LYS A 19 14.16 -14.39 -16.03
N GLU A 20 13.13 -14.00 -16.77
CA GLU A 20 13.26 -13.40 -18.11
C GLU A 20 13.68 -11.92 -18.05
N HIS A 21 13.57 -11.28 -16.87
CA HIS A 21 13.87 -9.87 -16.62
C HIS A 21 14.84 -9.70 -15.45
N PRO A 22 16.09 -10.16 -15.57
CA PRO A 22 17.10 -10.04 -14.49
C PRO A 22 17.50 -8.60 -14.17
N GLU A 23 17.15 -7.64 -15.04
CA GLU A 23 17.31 -6.20 -14.82
C GLU A 23 16.28 -5.62 -13.83
N VAL A 24 15.25 -6.39 -13.45
CA VAL A 24 14.20 -5.96 -12.52
C VAL A 24 14.54 -6.41 -11.11
N ASP A 25 15.07 -5.51 -10.30
CA ASP A 25 15.43 -5.77 -8.90
C ASP A 25 14.21 -5.94 -7.99
N ILE A 26 13.09 -5.25 -8.30
CA ILE A 26 11.90 -5.17 -7.44
C ILE A 26 10.64 -5.37 -8.28
N LEU A 27 9.81 -6.34 -7.87
CA LEU A 27 8.49 -6.60 -8.47
C LEU A 27 7.37 -6.17 -7.54
N HIS A 28 6.42 -5.39 -8.06
CA HIS A 28 5.19 -5.06 -7.36
C HIS A 28 4.13 -6.14 -7.61
N ILE A 29 3.63 -6.75 -6.55
CA ILE A 29 2.63 -7.82 -6.63
C ILE A 29 1.23 -7.24 -6.39
N TRP A 30 0.63 -6.68 -7.44
CA TRP A 30 -0.71 -6.12 -7.39
C TRP A 30 -1.75 -7.12 -7.87
N MET A 31 -2.63 -7.54 -6.97
CA MET A 31 -3.64 -8.56 -7.26
C MET A 31 -4.85 -8.03 -8.04
N SER A 32 -5.30 -6.83 -7.71
CA SER A 32 -6.49 -6.23 -8.31
C SER A 32 -6.57 -4.76 -7.94
N ASP A 33 -6.94 -3.92 -8.88
CA ASP A 33 -7.33 -2.52 -8.66
C ASP A 33 -8.85 -2.43 -8.46
N GLY A 34 -9.37 -3.23 -7.57
CA GLY A 34 -10.79 -3.28 -7.25
C GLY A 34 -11.03 -3.64 -5.79
N SER A 35 -12.22 -3.35 -5.32
CA SER A 35 -12.63 -3.62 -3.95
C SER A 35 -14.01 -4.27 -3.93
N ASN A 36 -14.32 -5.00 -2.87
CA ASN A 36 -15.62 -5.64 -2.68
C ASN A 36 -16.04 -6.54 -3.88
N ASN A 37 -15.09 -7.20 -4.50
CA ASN A 37 -15.30 -8.06 -5.68
C ASN A 37 -14.58 -9.41 -5.53
N ARG A 38 -14.44 -9.90 -4.30
CA ARG A 38 -13.75 -11.16 -3.99
C ARG A 38 -14.62 -12.37 -4.29
N CYS A 39 -13.97 -13.48 -4.63
CA CYS A 39 -14.65 -14.75 -4.81
C CYS A 39 -15.28 -15.23 -3.50
N GLU A 40 -16.55 -15.62 -3.56
CA GLU A 40 -17.34 -16.07 -2.41
C GLU A 40 -17.52 -17.58 -2.30
N CYS A 41 -16.76 -18.39 -3.05
CA CYS A 41 -16.80 -19.84 -2.90
C CYS A 41 -16.32 -20.27 -1.51
N ASP A 42 -16.75 -21.47 -1.07
CA ASP A 42 -16.43 -21.99 0.27
C ASP A 42 -14.92 -22.02 0.56
N GLY A 43 -14.09 -22.34 -0.42
CA GLY A 43 -12.64 -22.33 -0.27
C GLY A 43 -12.08 -20.93 -0.04
N CYS A 44 -12.52 -19.92 -0.79
CA CYS A 44 -12.02 -18.56 -0.65
C CYS A 44 -12.49 -17.88 0.64
N ARG A 45 -13.64 -18.28 1.18
CA ARG A 45 -14.18 -17.75 2.45
C ARG A 45 -13.43 -18.22 3.70
N GLN A 46 -12.54 -19.22 3.58
CA GLN A 46 -11.81 -19.80 4.73
C GLN A 46 -10.76 -18.84 5.32
N LYS A 47 -10.35 -17.83 4.57
CA LYS A 47 -9.29 -16.88 4.96
C LYS A 47 -9.64 -15.47 4.50
N LEU A 48 -9.06 -14.47 5.17
CA LEU A 48 -9.11 -13.09 4.70
C LEU A 48 -8.40 -12.94 3.33
N PRO A 49 -8.74 -11.96 2.52
CA PRO A 49 -7.98 -11.63 1.31
C PRO A 49 -6.50 -11.42 1.57
N SER A 50 -6.14 -10.81 2.70
CA SER A 50 -4.77 -10.59 3.15
C SER A 50 -4.04 -11.90 3.51
N ASP A 51 -4.74 -12.89 4.09
CA ASP A 51 -4.14 -14.22 4.33
C ASP A 51 -3.80 -14.91 3.01
N TRP A 52 -4.74 -14.95 2.05
CA TRP A 52 -4.47 -15.49 0.71
C TRP A 52 -3.35 -14.76 -0.01
N TYR A 53 -3.24 -13.46 0.22
CA TYR A 53 -2.18 -12.65 -0.36
C TYR A 53 -0.82 -12.99 0.23
N VAL A 54 -0.73 -13.14 1.55
CA VAL A 54 0.49 -13.56 2.24
C VAL A 54 0.90 -14.98 1.84
N ASP A 55 -0.06 -15.91 1.67
CA ASP A 55 0.23 -17.25 1.16
C ASP A 55 0.86 -17.20 -0.25
N LEU A 56 0.36 -16.32 -1.12
CA LEU A 56 0.94 -16.09 -2.45
C LEU A 56 2.36 -15.53 -2.36
N LEU A 57 2.58 -14.52 -1.52
CA LEU A 57 3.89 -13.89 -1.33
C LEU A 57 4.92 -14.91 -0.84
N ASN A 58 4.56 -15.75 0.14
CA ASN A 58 5.43 -16.82 0.64
C ASN A 58 5.75 -17.88 -0.43
N ALA A 59 4.77 -18.23 -1.27
CA ALA A 59 4.99 -19.17 -2.37
C ALA A 59 5.92 -18.58 -3.44
N LEU A 60 5.79 -17.27 -3.72
CA LEU A 60 6.69 -16.56 -4.63
C LEU A 60 8.12 -16.52 -4.08
N ASP A 61 8.29 -16.17 -2.79
CA ASP A 61 9.60 -16.15 -2.14
C ASP A 61 10.29 -17.50 -2.22
N ALA A 62 9.58 -18.58 -1.88
CA ALA A 62 10.13 -19.93 -1.92
C ALA A 62 10.60 -20.36 -3.33
N GLU A 63 9.84 -20.04 -4.38
CA GLU A 63 10.22 -20.38 -5.76
C GLU A 63 11.33 -19.44 -6.27
N LEU A 64 11.34 -18.14 -5.92
CA LEU A 64 12.44 -17.23 -6.26
C LEU A 64 13.76 -17.66 -5.61
N GLU A 65 13.71 -18.07 -4.34
CA GLU A 65 14.88 -18.58 -3.62
C GLU A 65 15.43 -19.85 -4.26
N LYS A 66 14.56 -20.82 -4.57
CA LYS A 66 14.94 -22.07 -5.26
C LYS A 66 15.59 -21.82 -6.62
N GLU A 67 15.16 -20.79 -7.34
CA GLU A 67 15.73 -20.37 -8.62
C GLU A 67 16.96 -19.45 -8.47
N GLY A 68 17.37 -19.13 -7.24
CA GLY A 68 18.51 -18.25 -6.95
C GLY A 68 18.30 -16.80 -7.37
N LEU A 69 17.06 -16.34 -7.44
CA LEU A 69 16.72 -14.99 -7.88
C LEU A 69 16.67 -14.01 -6.69
N PRO A 70 17.43 -12.90 -6.72
CA PRO A 70 17.48 -11.93 -5.63
C PRO A 70 16.32 -10.94 -5.64
N THR A 71 15.45 -10.99 -6.63
CA THR A 71 14.34 -10.05 -6.85
C THR A 71 13.50 -9.87 -5.60
N LYS A 72 13.36 -8.63 -5.13
CA LYS A 72 12.49 -8.27 -4.00
C LYS A 72 11.04 -8.12 -4.45
N LEU A 73 10.12 -8.32 -3.50
CA LEU A 73 8.68 -8.23 -3.77
C LEU A 73 8.07 -7.09 -2.95
N VAL A 74 7.44 -6.14 -3.62
CA VAL A 74 6.60 -5.14 -2.97
C VAL A 74 5.21 -5.70 -2.80
N PHE A 75 4.73 -5.71 -1.57
CA PHE A 75 3.35 -6.03 -1.25
C PHE A 75 2.57 -4.80 -0.75
N LEU A 76 1.27 -4.85 -0.93
CA LEU A 76 0.40 -3.70 -0.96
C LEU A 76 -0.62 -3.76 0.18
N ILE A 77 -0.73 -2.68 0.95
CA ILE A 77 -1.84 -2.43 1.89
C ILE A 77 -2.79 -1.44 1.21
N TYR A 78 -3.86 -1.95 0.60
CA TYR A 78 -4.76 -1.19 -0.25
C TYR A 78 -6.17 -1.81 -0.26
N VAL A 79 -7.19 -1.02 -0.16
CA VAL A 79 -8.61 -1.42 -0.17
C VAL A 79 -8.89 -2.68 0.67
N ASP A 80 -9.30 -3.80 0.09
CA ASP A 80 -9.62 -5.04 0.82
C ASP A 80 -8.40 -5.66 1.56
N LEU A 81 -7.18 -5.19 1.28
CA LEU A 81 -5.94 -5.60 1.95
C LEU A 81 -5.56 -4.67 3.13
N LEU A 82 -6.40 -3.70 3.49
CA LEU A 82 -6.20 -2.89 4.69
C LEU A 82 -6.18 -3.76 5.95
N TRP A 83 -7.09 -4.73 6.05
CA TRP A 83 -7.15 -5.66 7.17
C TRP A 83 -5.96 -6.61 7.15
N ALA A 84 -5.14 -6.57 8.20
CA ALA A 84 -3.98 -7.43 8.33
C ALA A 84 -4.38 -8.93 8.36
N PRO A 85 -3.52 -9.84 7.89
CA PRO A 85 -3.82 -11.27 7.89
C PRO A 85 -3.93 -11.83 9.32
N GLU A 86 -4.91 -12.68 9.54
CA GLU A 86 -5.14 -13.33 10.83
C GLU A 86 -4.39 -14.65 10.98
N GLN A 87 -4.35 -15.45 9.92
CA GLN A 87 -3.86 -16.82 9.91
C GLN A 87 -2.45 -16.96 9.33
N SER A 88 -2.11 -16.13 8.32
CA SER A 88 -0.84 -16.25 7.59
C SER A 88 0.17 -15.20 8.04
N ARG A 89 1.48 -15.52 7.92
CA ARG A 89 2.59 -14.62 8.25
C ARG A 89 3.64 -14.68 7.14
N LEU A 90 4.34 -13.59 6.90
CA LEU A 90 5.47 -13.54 5.98
C LEU A 90 6.64 -14.30 6.57
N ASN A 91 7.19 -15.27 5.83
CA ASN A 91 8.23 -16.18 6.29
C ASN A 91 9.63 -15.55 6.22
N ASN A 92 9.87 -14.68 5.24
CA ASN A 92 11.17 -14.06 4.96
C ASN A 92 11.00 -12.53 4.82
N PRO A 93 11.05 -11.78 5.93
CA PRO A 93 10.86 -10.33 5.89
C PRO A 93 11.82 -9.58 4.96
N ASP A 94 13.03 -10.10 4.78
CA ASP A 94 14.05 -9.45 3.95
C ASP A 94 13.74 -9.50 2.45
N ARG A 95 12.86 -10.40 2.01
CA ARG A 95 12.36 -10.49 0.63
C ARG A 95 11.40 -9.36 0.29
N PHE A 96 10.69 -8.80 1.28
CA PHE A 96 9.53 -8.00 1.06
C PHE A 96 9.74 -6.52 1.38
N ILE A 97 8.98 -5.67 0.69
CA ILE A 97 8.86 -4.23 0.95
C ILE A 97 7.37 -3.92 1.05
N LEU A 98 6.97 -3.26 2.13
CA LEU A 98 5.60 -2.85 2.36
C LEU A 98 5.29 -1.57 1.57
N MET A 99 4.18 -1.55 0.83
CA MET A 99 3.63 -0.34 0.21
C MET A 99 2.27 -0.03 0.81
N PHE A 100 2.18 1.07 1.54
CA PHE A 100 0.93 1.57 2.11
C PHE A 100 0.25 2.55 1.17
N ALA A 101 -0.97 2.24 0.73
CA ALA A 101 -1.72 3.03 -0.26
C ALA A 101 -3.08 3.49 0.28
N PRO A 102 -3.15 4.57 1.11
CA PRO A 102 -4.36 5.01 1.81
C PRO A 102 -5.29 5.84 0.91
N ILE A 103 -5.77 5.29 -0.21
CA ILE A 103 -6.59 6.02 -1.21
C ILE A 103 -7.87 6.64 -0.65
N SER A 104 -8.42 6.06 0.42
CA SER A 104 -9.70 6.50 1.00
C SER A 104 -9.56 7.61 2.05
N ARG A 105 -8.33 7.92 2.49
CA ARG A 105 -8.08 8.95 3.51
C ARG A 105 -8.58 10.33 3.08
N ASN A 106 -8.89 11.18 4.03
CA ASN A 106 -9.10 12.60 3.75
C ASN A 106 -7.74 13.34 3.74
N TYR A 107 -7.66 14.44 3.00
CA TYR A 107 -6.45 15.27 2.86
C TYR A 107 -6.56 16.58 3.65
N ARG A 108 -7.32 16.59 4.74
CA ARG A 108 -7.41 17.73 5.67
C ARG A 108 -6.35 17.66 6.78
N GLN A 109 -5.69 16.51 6.90
CA GLN A 109 -4.66 16.22 7.90
C GLN A 109 -3.54 15.42 7.22
N SER A 110 -2.31 15.62 7.68
CA SER A 110 -1.21 14.72 7.35
C SER A 110 -1.38 13.35 8.01
N LEU A 111 -0.69 12.34 7.50
CA LEU A 111 -0.72 10.99 8.08
C LEU A 111 -0.29 10.98 9.55
N LEU A 112 0.74 11.77 9.90
CA LEU A 112 1.24 11.85 11.26
C LEU A 112 0.24 12.54 12.20
N GLU A 113 -0.36 13.67 11.78
CA GLU A 113 -1.36 14.39 12.55
C GLU A 113 -2.62 13.55 12.81
N GLY A 114 -2.99 12.69 11.86
CA GLY A 114 -4.09 11.75 12.05
C GLY A 114 -3.89 10.81 13.26
N THR A 115 -2.67 10.68 13.77
CA THR A 115 -2.37 9.86 14.95
C THR A 115 -2.42 10.65 16.27
N MET A 116 -2.55 11.99 16.23
CA MET A 116 -2.37 12.87 17.39
C MET A 116 -3.66 13.31 18.09
N GLY A 117 -4.82 12.99 17.55
CA GLY A 117 -6.11 13.42 18.09
C GLY A 117 -7.08 12.27 18.33
N PRO A 118 -8.25 12.56 18.91
CA PRO A 118 -9.29 11.56 19.03
C PRO A 118 -9.72 11.10 17.64
N ALA A 119 -9.86 9.78 17.46
CA ALA A 119 -10.37 9.24 16.22
C ALA A 119 -11.82 9.71 15.99
N THR A 120 -12.10 10.25 14.82
CA THR A 120 -13.45 10.65 14.41
C THR A 120 -14.25 9.50 13.80
N GLU A 121 -13.62 8.37 13.63
CA GLU A 121 -14.15 7.15 13.06
C GLU A 121 -13.45 5.97 13.74
N GLU A 122 -14.16 4.87 13.96
CA GLU A 122 -13.58 3.64 14.52
C GLU A 122 -13.21 2.66 13.41
N PRO A 123 -12.13 1.86 13.60
CA PRO A 123 -11.81 0.76 12.71
C PRO A 123 -12.96 -0.24 12.65
N ARG A 124 -13.31 -0.70 11.46
CA ARG A 124 -14.38 -1.67 11.25
C ARG A 124 -13.81 -3.07 11.03
N PRO A 125 -14.53 -4.13 11.43
CA PRO A 125 -14.17 -5.48 11.07
C PRO A 125 -14.26 -5.68 9.55
N PHE A 126 -13.52 -6.66 9.05
CA PHE A 126 -13.64 -7.06 7.64
C PHE A 126 -15.01 -7.69 7.36
N GLU A 127 -15.66 -7.26 6.30
CA GLU A 127 -16.90 -7.84 5.80
C GLU A 127 -16.74 -8.18 4.31
N LEU A 128 -16.77 -9.47 3.98
CA LEU A 128 -16.57 -9.93 2.61
C LEU A 128 -17.51 -9.25 1.63
N ASN A 129 -16.94 -8.53 0.66
CA ASN A 129 -17.63 -7.76 -0.38
C ASN A 129 -18.60 -6.67 0.12
N ARG A 130 -18.45 -6.25 1.39
CA ARG A 130 -19.24 -5.18 2.02
C ARG A 130 -18.39 -4.20 2.82
N ASN A 131 -17.08 -4.21 2.60
CA ASN A 131 -16.17 -3.34 3.31
C ASN A 131 -16.52 -1.86 3.09
N VAL A 132 -16.53 -1.11 4.18
CA VAL A 132 -16.60 0.35 4.15
C VAL A 132 -15.21 0.87 4.48
N PHE A 133 -14.57 1.51 3.50
CA PHE A 133 -13.20 1.98 3.64
C PHE A 133 -13.13 3.25 4.49
N PRO A 134 -12.13 3.35 5.38
CA PRO A 134 -12.01 4.46 6.31
C PRO A 134 -11.70 5.77 5.58
N ARG A 135 -12.40 6.82 5.97
CA ARG A 135 -12.11 8.19 5.52
C ARG A 135 -11.17 8.92 6.48
N SER A 136 -11.19 8.54 7.75
CA SER A 136 -10.28 9.09 8.76
C SER A 136 -8.84 8.72 8.45
N THR A 137 -7.95 9.71 8.51
CA THR A 137 -6.49 9.50 8.41
C THR A 137 -6.00 8.62 9.56
N ALA A 138 -6.52 8.83 10.78
CA ALA A 138 -6.20 8.02 11.96
C ALA A 138 -6.48 6.53 11.74
N VAL A 139 -7.66 6.19 11.18
CA VAL A 139 -8.04 4.80 10.93
C VAL A 139 -7.23 4.18 9.79
N ASN A 140 -6.87 4.94 8.76
CA ASN A 140 -5.94 4.44 7.75
C ASN A 140 -4.58 4.10 8.36
N VAL A 141 -4.04 4.96 9.22
CA VAL A 141 -2.77 4.69 9.95
C VAL A 141 -2.93 3.53 10.93
N HIS A 142 -4.10 3.36 11.58
CA HIS A 142 -4.36 2.18 12.41
C HIS A 142 -4.14 0.88 11.62
N TYR A 143 -4.69 0.74 10.42
CA TYR A 143 -4.47 -0.45 9.60
C TYR A 143 -3.00 -0.64 9.19
N LEU A 144 -2.27 0.43 8.88
CA LEU A 144 -0.81 0.34 8.70
C LEU A 144 -0.13 -0.24 9.94
N LYS A 145 -0.49 0.24 11.14
CA LYS A 145 0.10 -0.25 12.39
C LYS A 145 -0.24 -1.72 12.67
N GLU A 146 -1.43 -2.20 12.32
CA GLU A 146 -1.77 -3.63 12.42
C GLU A 146 -0.87 -4.50 11.54
N TRP A 147 -0.58 -4.07 10.32
CA TRP A 147 0.38 -4.74 9.45
C TRP A 147 1.82 -4.66 9.98
N GLN A 148 2.21 -3.54 10.55
CA GLN A 148 3.54 -3.37 11.15
C GLN A 148 3.79 -4.22 12.41
N LYS A 149 2.75 -4.74 13.05
CA LYS A 149 2.90 -5.74 14.13
C LYS A 149 3.42 -7.10 13.61
N ILE A 150 3.18 -7.40 12.36
CA ILE A 150 3.52 -8.69 11.74
C ILE A 150 4.60 -8.58 10.65
N PHE A 151 4.95 -7.37 10.25
CA PHE A 151 6.01 -7.09 9.29
C PHE A 151 6.81 -5.85 9.73
N THR A 152 8.09 -6.04 10.00
CA THR A 152 9.01 -5.01 10.50
C THR A 152 10.08 -4.61 9.47
N GLY A 153 9.95 -5.08 8.24
CA GLY A 153 10.87 -4.75 7.14
C GLY A 153 10.65 -3.35 6.58
N ASP A 154 11.32 -3.07 5.48
CA ASP A 154 11.22 -1.79 4.77
C ASP A 154 9.84 -1.52 4.20
N GLY A 155 9.47 -0.25 4.15
CA GLY A 155 8.20 0.17 3.58
C GLY A 155 8.20 1.61 3.11
N PHE A 156 7.26 1.93 2.25
CA PHE A 156 6.99 3.28 1.76
C PHE A 156 5.49 3.50 1.60
N THR A 157 5.08 4.74 1.42
CA THR A 157 3.69 5.06 1.08
C THR A 157 3.53 5.34 -0.41
N PHE A 158 2.47 4.81 -1.01
CA PHE A 158 1.96 5.21 -2.31
C PHE A 158 0.74 6.08 -2.06
N ASP A 159 0.89 7.39 -2.18
CA ASP A 159 -0.15 8.35 -1.79
C ASP A 159 -0.76 9.06 -3.01
N TYR A 160 -1.79 9.85 -2.78
CA TYR A 160 -2.66 10.37 -3.84
C TYR A 160 -2.82 11.89 -3.79
N HIS A 161 -1.79 12.61 -3.29
CA HIS A 161 -1.80 14.08 -3.24
C HIS A 161 -2.01 14.72 -4.61
N PHE A 162 -1.52 14.09 -5.67
CA PHE A 162 -1.63 14.56 -7.04
C PHE A 162 -2.77 13.92 -7.83
N LEU A 163 -3.69 13.24 -7.14
CA LEU A 163 -4.90 12.72 -7.75
C LEU A 163 -5.98 13.82 -7.85
N TRP A 164 -6.93 13.67 -8.75
CA TRP A 164 -8.02 14.61 -8.99
C TRP A 164 -8.85 14.98 -7.73
N LYS A 165 -8.97 14.08 -6.76
CA LYS A 165 -9.73 14.29 -5.53
C LYS A 165 -9.27 15.48 -4.71
N PRO A 166 -7.99 15.60 -4.32
CA PRO A 166 -7.49 16.78 -3.62
C PRO A 166 -7.65 18.08 -4.42
N SER A 167 -7.40 18.06 -5.73
CA SER A 167 -7.51 19.26 -6.58
C SER A 167 -8.94 19.76 -6.76
N ILE A 168 -9.94 18.90 -6.65
CA ILE A 168 -11.37 19.32 -6.64
C ILE A 168 -11.75 20.00 -5.31
N ILE A 169 -11.19 19.52 -4.21
CA ILE A 169 -11.47 20.02 -2.86
C ILE A 169 -10.74 21.35 -2.62
N GLU A 170 -9.53 21.48 -3.15
CA GLU A 170 -8.66 22.64 -2.94
C GLU A 170 -7.93 23.01 -4.26
N PRO A 171 -8.57 23.80 -5.12
CA PRO A 171 -8.01 24.09 -6.46
C PRO A 171 -6.82 25.03 -6.47
N THR A 172 -6.48 25.69 -5.34
CA THR A 172 -5.31 26.60 -5.27
C THR A 172 -3.99 25.85 -5.17
N GLY A 173 -3.99 24.60 -4.70
CA GLY A 173 -2.81 23.79 -4.45
C GLY A 173 -2.01 24.18 -3.19
N LEU A 174 -2.41 25.23 -2.48
CA LEU A 174 -1.70 25.72 -1.28
C LEU A 174 -1.86 24.76 -0.11
N PHE A 175 -3.09 24.36 0.17
CA PHE A 175 -3.38 23.49 1.31
C PHE A 175 -2.83 22.07 1.09
N ILE A 176 -2.94 21.54 -0.11
CA ILE A 176 -2.40 20.21 -0.40
C ILE A 176 -0.87 20.20 -0.39
N ALA A 177 -0.21 21.29 -0.75
CA ALA A 177 1.24 21.43 -0.65
C ALA A 177 1.72 21.36 0.81
N ASP A 178 1.00 21.99 1.75
CA ASP A 178 1.30 21.93 3.18
C ASP A 178 1.12 20.49 3.73
N ILE A 179 0.02 19.83 3.39
CA ILE A 179 -0.23 18.43 3.79
C ILE A 179 0.84 17.49 3.20
N LEU A 180 1.20 17.67 1.94
CA LEU A 180 2.24 16.89 1.29
C LEU A 180 3.61 17.05 1.98
N TYR A 181 3.98 18.28 2.31
CA TYR A 181 5.21 18.54 3.05
C TYR A 181 5.23 17.82 4.40
N ARG A 182 4.15 17.94 5.18
CA ARG A 182 4.02 17.26 6.48
C ARG A 182 4.02 15.74 6.36
N ASP A 183 3.45 15.20 5.31
CA ASP A 183 3.48 13.76 5.03
C ASP A 183 4.90 13.31 4.71
N ILE A 184 5.63 14.02 3.86
CA ILE A 184 7.02 13.69 3.52
C ILE A 184 7.91 13.67 4.77
N VAL A 185 7.89 14.77 5.55
CA VAL A 185 8.74 14.85 6.76
C VAL A 185 8.27 13.97 7.91
N GLY A 186 6.99 13.56 7.91
CA GLY A 186 6.39 12.69 8.91
C GLY A 186 6.50 11.19 8.61
N THR A 187 6.81 10.81 7.37
CA THR A 187 6.79 9.42 6.89
C THR A 187 7.70 8.51 7.72
N GLU A 188 8.90 8.94 8.06
CA GLU A 188 9.85 8.17 8.86
C GLU A 188 9.30 7.83 10.26
N ARG A 189 8.58 8.75 10.90
CA ARG A 189 7.95 8.53 12.21
C ARG A 189 6.83 7.49 12.17
N LEU A 190 6.30 7.21 10.99
CA LEU A 190 5.34 6.14 10.76
C LEU A 190 6.02 4.79 10.45
N GLY A 191 7.36 4.76 10.41
CA GLY A 191 8.13 3.56 10.06
C GLY A 191 8.19 3.30 8.55
N LEU A 192 8.03 4.35 7.74
CA LEU A 192 8.09 4.28 6.27
C LEU A 192 9.29 5.11 5.78
N LYS A 193 9.99 4.65 4.74
CA LYS A 193 11.26 5.25 4.28
C LYS A 193 11.12 6.13 3.05
N GLY A 194 9.94 6.27 2.50
CA GLY A 194 9.74 7.09 1.32
C GLY A 194 8.28 7.23 0.92
N ILE A 195 8.06 8.03 -0.11
CA ILE A 195 6.75 8.29 -0.68
C ILE A 195 6.81 8.23 -2.21
N VAL A 196 5.82 7.60 -2.81
CA VAL A 196 5.51 7.65 -4.23
C VAL A 196 4.11 8.26 -4.36
N ASN A 197 3.95 9.24 -5.25
CA ASN A 197 2.66 9.87 -5.45
C ASN A 197 2.01 9.44 -6.77
N CYS A 198 0.79 8.93 -6.68
CA CYS A 198 -0.09 8.78 -7.83
C CYS A 198 -0.50 10.16 -8.34
N GLN A 199 -0.30 10.40 -9.62
CA GLN A 199 -0.66 11.69 -10.21
C GLN A 199 -1.53 11.54 -11.45
N VAL A 200 -2.46 12.48 -11.63
CA VAL A 200 -3.18 12.66 -12.88
C VAL A 200 -2.35 13.50 -13.86
N GLN A 201 -2.63 13.34 -15.14
CA GLN A 201 -2.06 14.21 -16.16
C GLN A 201 -2.42 15.68 -15.86
N ARG A 202 -1.44 16.56 -16.03
CA ARG A 202 -1.59 18.02 -15.86
C ARG A 202 -1.85 18.47 -14.42
N TYR A 203 -1.46 17.69 -13.41
CA TYR A 203 -1.59 18.13 -12.02
C TYR A 203 -0.88 19.46 -11.73
N PHE A 204 0.17 19.78 -12.47
CA PHE A 204 0.91 21.04 -12.38
C PHE A 204 0.12 22.28 -12.82
N PHE A 205 -1.08 22.12 -13.34
CA PHE A 205 -1.95 23.24 -13.72
C PHE A 205 -3.05 23.44 -12.67
N PRO A 206 -3.33 24.68 -12.21
CA PRO A 206 -2.72 25.97 -12.62
C PRO A 206 -1.40 26.31 -11.91
N THR A 207 -0.93 25.51 -10.97
CA THR A 207 0.31 25.76 -10.24
C THR A 207 1.11 24.49 -10.03
N GLY A 208 2.44 24.58 -10.17
CA GLY A 208 3.39 23.49 -9.84
C GLY A 208 3.83 23.46 -8.37
N LEU A 209 3.23 24.27 -7.49
CA LEU A 209 3.67 24.45 -6.11
C LEU A 209 3.83 23.13 -5.35
N ALA A 210 2.85 22.24 -5.40
CA ALA A 210 2.93 20.97 -4.67
C ALA A 210 4.04 20.06 -5.20
N MET A 211 4.34 20.10 -6.50
CA MET A 211 5.45 19.35 -7.08
C MET A 211 6.80 19.93 -6.66
N GLU A 212 6.92 21.26 -6.63
CA GLU A 212 8.11 21.96 -6.14
C GLU A 212 8.36 21.64 -4.66
N VAL A 213 7.34 21.74 -3.82
CA VAL A 213 7.39 21.37 -2.39
C VAL A 213 7.82 19.91 -2.22
N SER A 214 7.28 19.01 -3.03
CA SER A 214 7.67 17.59 -3.00
C SER A 214 9.15 17.41 -3.31
N GLY A 215 9.65 18.05 -4.37
CA GLY A 215 11.05 17.99 -4.74
C GLY A 215 11.98 18.53 -3.66
N GLN A 216 11.66 19.67 -3.08
CA GLN A 216 12.43 20.30 -2.02
C GLN A 216 12.43 19.44 -0.75
N ALA A 217 11.26 19.00 -0.28
CA ALA A 217 11.13 18.21 0.95
C ALA A 217 11.80 16.83 0.87
N MET A 218 11.88 16.22 -0.32
CA MET A 218 12.58 14.94 -0.54
C MET A 218 14.09 15.11 -0.69
N GLY A 219 14.54 16.26 -1.19
CA GLY A 219 15.96 16.57 -1.42
C GLY A 219 16.68 17.10 -0.18
N ASP A 220 15.98 17.77 0.71
CA ASP A 220 16.56 18.41 1.90
C ASP A 220 16.58 17.42 3.06
N LYS A 221 17.69 16.69 3.21
CA LYS A 221 18.01 15.87 4.39
C LYS A 221 18.99 16.55 5.33
N SER A 222 19.13 17.88 5.22
CA SER A 222 20.00 18.65 6.09
C SER A 222 19.28 19.10 7.37
#